data_110ee876ec506da43f738929cab7d059
#
_entry.id   110ee876ec506da43f738929cab7d059
#
_cell.length_a   1.000
_cell.length_b   1.000
_cell.length_c   1.000
_cell.angle_alpha   90.00
_cell.angle_beta   90.00
_cell.angle_gamma   90.00
#
_symmetry.space_group_name_H-M   'P 1'
#
loop_
_entity.id
_entity.type
_entity.pdbx_description
1 polymer ?
#
loop_
_entity_poly.entity_id
_entity_poly.type
_entity_poly.pdbx_seq_one_letter_code
_entity_poly.pdbx_strand_id
1 'polypeptide(L)'
;MTADPHLRAAADRLGRGDRDGAARECEAALRISADCLPAHRMLAEIALPGPYYTDVLATIHAQVRPRAYLEIGVASGKTIALAAPDTRAVGVDPAPKIAYPLGPNVRIVKATSDDFFARYDGDAPFGGTPIDLAFIDGMHHFEFALRDFAAVERLAGRRSIILLHDCYPLDRLTAERERRTVFWSGDCWRLVLALKTHRPDLAINTIATAPTGLVVIGSLDPASSVLRERMAEIVAEFLAVDYGVLDRDKPAMLNLFPNDVARISALLPGA
;
A
#
# COMPACT_ATOMS: atom_id res chain seq x y z
N MET A 1 30.41 13.94 11.19
CA MET A 1 29.37 13.82 12.23
C MET A 1 28.55 12.62 11.88
N THR A 2 28.17 11.77 12.84
CA THR A 2 27.30 10.62 12.63
C THR A 2 25.85 11.00 12.96
N ALA A 3 24.87 10.28 12.39
CA ALA A 3 23.45 10.48 12.69
C ALA A 3 23.04 9.99 14.10
N ASP A 4 23.84 9.13 14.72
CA ASP A 4 23.52 8.45 15.99
C ASP A 4 23.15 9.35 17.17
N PRO A 5 23.81 10.52 17.41
CA PRO A 5 23.40 11.42 18.48
C PRO A 5 21.96 11.94 18.31
N HIS A 6 21.60 12.29 17.08
CA HIS A 6 20.25 12.75 16.76
C HIS A 6 19.21 11.65 16.91
N LEU A 7 19.50 10.41 16.50
CA LEU A 7 18.61 9.28 16.70
C LEU A 7 18.34 9.00 18.18
N ARG A 8 19.38 9.08 19.02
CA ARG A 8 19.20 8.94 20.48
C ARG A 8 18.36 10.05 21.06
N ALA A 9 18.65 11.30 20.67
CA ALA A 9 17.85 12.44 21.10
C ALA A 9 16.38 12.34 20.66
N ALA A 10 16.13 11.87 19.44
CA ALA A 10 14.78 11.62 18.94
C ALA A 10 14.03 10.56 19.79
N ALA A 11 14.69 9.44 20.09
CA ALA A 11 14.10 8.38 20.93
C ALA A 11 13.77 8.88 22.34
N ASP A 12 14.70 9.65 22.97
CA ASP A 12 14.48 10.25 24.29
C ASP A 12 13.32 11.24 24.29
N ARG A 13 13.17 12.04 23.25
CA ARG A 13 12.04 12.99 23.08
C ARG A 13 10.72 12.26 22.91
N LEU A 14 10.68 11.20 22.08
CA LEU A 14 9.49 10.36 21.92
C LEU A 14 9.07 9.73 23.26
N GLY A 15 10.03 9.23 24.05
CA GLY A 15 9.77 8.68 25.38
C GLY A 15 9.17 9.70 26.36
N ARG A 16 9.37 11.01 26.13
CA ARG A 16 8.76 12.12 26.91
C ARG A 16 7.49 12.69 26.26
N GLY A 17 7.04 12.16 25.14
CA GLY A 17 5.87 12.66 24.40
C GLY A 17 6.15 13.89 23.52
N ASP A 18 7.41 14.35 23.40
CA ASP A 18 7.81 15.49 22.55
C ASP A 18 7.99 15.01 21.09
N ARG A 19 6.84 14.80 20.40
CA ARG A 19 6.81 14.30 19.00
C ARG A 19 7.46 15.30 18.04
N ASP A 20 7.19 16.60 18.19
CA ASP A 20 7.73 17.64 17.31
C ASP A 20 9.26 17.77 17.49
N GLY A 21 9.74 17.69 18.72
CA GLY A 21 11.15 17.67 19.01
C GLY A 21 11.85 16.44 18.42
N ALA A 22 11.22 15.27 18.53
CA ALA A 22 11.73 14.04 17.95
C ALA A 22 11.80 14.11 16.42
N ALA A 23 10.76 14.66 15.77
CA ALA A 23 10.76 14.86 14.33
C ALA A 23 11.93 15.74 13.86
N ARG A 24 12.17 16.87 14.55
CA ARG A 24 13.32 17.76 14.24
C ARG A 24 14.66 17.05 14.38
N GLU A 25 14.83 16.18 15.36
CA GLU A 25 16.06 15.38 15.52
C GLU A 25 16.21 14.36 14.37
N CYS A 26 15.12 13.68 13.97
CA CYS A 26 15.16 12.77 12.81
C CYS A 26 15.52 13.52 11.53
N GLU A 27 14.94 14.70 11.29
CA GLU A 27 15.30 15.55 10.15
C GLU A 27 16.78 15.98 10.20
N ALA A 28 17.33 16.27 11.40
CA ALA A 28 18.74 16.57 11.56
C ALA A 28 19.61 15.35 11.21
N ALA A 29 19.21 14.13 11.59
CA ALA A 29 19.88 12.91 11.19
C ALA A 29 19.84 12.72 9.66
N LEU A 30 18.72 13.01 9.01
CA LEU A 30 18.56 12.90 7.55
C LEU A 30 19.38 13.96 6.80
N ARG A 31 19.61 15.15 7.37
CA ARG A 31 20.54 16.13 6.78
C ARG A 31 22.00 15.64 6.79
N ILE A 32 22.37 14.76 7.71
CA ILE A 32 23.70 14.14 7.77
C ILE A 32 23.79 12.95 6.83
N SER A 33 22.73 12.13 6.80
CA SER A 33 22.63 10.93 5.95
C SER A 33 21.21 10.78 5.45
N ALA A 34 20.97 11.13 4.19
CA ALA A 34 19.65 11.04 3.55
C ALA A 34 19.10 9.61 3.51
N ASP A 35 19.96 8.59 3.66
CA ASP A 35 19.55 7.17 3.69
C ASP A 35 19.52 6.60 5.13
N CYS A 36 19.32 7.46 6.14
CA CYS A 36 19.20 7.02 7.53
C CYS A 36 17.84 6.32 7.78
N LEU A 37 17.78 5.01 7.53
CA LEU A 37 16.55 4.22 7.69
C LEU A 37 15.90 4.37 9.07
N PRO A 38 16.64 4.37 10.22
CA PRO A 38 16.01 4.59 11.52
C PRO A 38 15.30 5.94 11.62
N ALA A 39 15.88 7.01 11.08
CA ALA A 39 15.26 8.35 11.09
C ALA A 39 13.98 8.38 10.27
N HIS A 40 13.98 7.79 9.07
CA HIS A 40 12.76 7.68 8.26
C HIS A 40 11.65 6.89 8.97
N ARG A 41 11.98 5.75 9.60
CA ARG A 41 11.00 4.95 10.34
C ARG A 41 10.38 5.72 11.50
N MET A 42 11.19 6.39 12.30
CA MET A 42 10.71 7.21 13.41
C MET A 42 9.82 8.37 12.91
N LEU A 43 10.20 9.05 11.82
CA LEU A 43 9.37 10.09 11.21
C LEU A 43 8.03 9.53 10.70
N ALA A 44 8.04 8.36 10.07
CA ALA A 44 6.82 7.71 9.60
C ALA A 44 5.88 7.37 10.78
N GLU A 45 6.40 6.84 11.88
CA GLU A 45 5.62 6.54 13.10
C GLU A 45 5.13 7.81 13.81
N ILE A 46 5.90 8.90 13.71
CA ILE A 46 5.46 10.21 14.20
C ILE A 46 4.32 10.75 13.32
N ALA A 47 4.46 10.68 12.01
CA ALA A 47 3.46 11.21 11.07
C ALA A 47 2.17 10.36 11.02
N LEU A 48 2.31 9.04 11.15
CA LEU A 48 1.23 8.06 11.01
C LEU A 48 1.15 7.17 12.26
N PRO A 49 0.64 7.71 13.38
CA PRO A 49 0.60 6.99 14.66
C PRO A 49 -0.45 5.90 14.69
N GLY A 50 -0.23 4.90 15.55
CA GLY A 50 -1.17 3.81 15.80
C GLY A 50 -0.61 2.44 15.41
N PRO A 51 -1.47 1.42 15.26
CA PRO A 51 -1.06 0.09 14.81
C PRO A 51 -0.28 0.15 13.49
N TYR A 52 0.75 -0.69 13.37
CA TYR A 52 1.53 -0.78 12.15
C TYR A 52 0.73 -1.43 11.02
N TYR A 53 1.06 -1.16 9.75
CA TYR A 53 0.24 -1.62 8.63
C TYR A 53 0.00 -3.13 8.61
N THR A 54 0.94 -3.94 9.10
CA THR A 54 0.74 -5.39 9.19
C THR A 54 -0.28 -5.79 10.24
N ASP A 55 -0.43 -5.01 11.32
CA ASP A 55 -1.46 -5.25 12.35
C ASP A 55 -2.84 -4.83 11.83
N VAL A 56 -2.87 -3.74 11.05
CA VAL A 56 -4.07 -3.31 10.33
C VAL A 56 -4.49 -4.37 9.30
N LEU A 57 -3.54 -4.90 8.50
CA LEU A 57 -3.80 -6.01 7.57
C LEU A 57 -4.35 -7.24 8.29
N ALA A 58 -3.74 -7.64 9.42
CA ALA A 58 -4.23 -8.77 10.20
C ALA A 58 -5.66 -8.54 10.69
N THR A 59 -5.98 -7.31 11.12
CA THR A 59 -7.34 -6.92 11.51
C THR A 59 -8.32 -7.02 10.33
N ILE A 60 -7.93 -6.53 9.15
CA ILE A 60 -8.75 -6.62 7.93
C ILE A 60 -8.99 -8.08 7.55
N HIS A 61 -7.94 -8.92 7.54
CA HIS A 61 -8.07 -10.36 7.27
C HIS A 61 -9.04 -11.05 8.24
N ALA A 62 -8.94 -10.74 9.53
CA ALA A 62 -9.79 -11.32 10.56
C ALA A 62 -11.27 -10.92 10.41
N GLN A 63 -11.55 -9.71 9.91
CA GLN A 63 -12.91 -9.18 9.74
C GLN A 63 -13.52 -9.60 8.40
N VAL A 64 -12.78 -9.47 7.31
CA VAL A 64 -13.24 -9.82 5.95
C VAL A 64 -13.37 -11.34 5.80
N ARG A 65 -12.47 -12.11 6.42
CA ARG A 65 -12.38 -13.59 6.29
C ARG A 65 -12.46 -14.02 4.81
N PRO A 66 -11.51 -13.56 3.98
CA PRO A 66 -11.59 -13.77 2.55
C PRO A 66 -11.51 -15.27 2.22
N ARG A 67 -12.39 -15.74 1.35
CA ARG A 67 -12.29 -17.09 0.76
C ARG A 67 -11.26 -17.13 -0.34
N ALA A 68 -11.12 -16.01 -1.07
CA ALA A 68 -10.16 -15.81 -2.14
C ALA A 68 -9.35 -14.52 -1.88
N TYR A 69 -8.04 -14.67 -1.73
CA TYR A 69 -7.08 -13.60 -1.46
C TYR A 69 -5.98 -13.56 -2.53
N LEU A 70 -5.75 -12.39 -3.11
CA LEU A 70 -4.67 -12.15 -4.06
C LEU A 70 -3.67 -11.14 -3.49
N GLU A 71 -2.38 -11.46 -3.54
CA GLU A 71 -1.30 -10.55 -3.16
C GLU A 71 -0.32 -10.35 -4.33
N ILE A 72 -0.10 -9.10 -4.72
CA ILE A 72 0.91 -8.70 -5.70
C ILE A 72 2.08 -8.06 -4.96
N GLY A 73 3.27 -8.68 -5.07
CA GLY A 73 4.44 -8.30 -4.27
C GLY A 73 4.47 -9.04 -2.94
N VAL A 74 5.02 -10.24 -2.94
CA VAL A 74 5.04 -11.13 -1.76
C VAL A 74 6.30 -10.95 -0.91
N ALA A 75 7.42 -10.62 -1.54
CA ALA A 75 8.73 -10.47 -0.90
C ALA A 75 9.07 -11.62 0.06
N SER A 76 9.03 -11.37 1.37
CA SER A 76 9.33 -12.39 2.40
C SER A 76 8.17 -13.32 2.76
N GLY A 77 6.96 -13.06 2.28
CA GLY A 77 5.75 -13.81 2.63
C GLY A 77 5.09 -13.39 3.94
N LYS A 78 5.52 -12.25 4.54
CA LYS A 78 5.01 -11.79 5.84
C LYS A 78 3.51 -11.50 5.80
N THR A 79 3.04 -10.86 4.75
CA THR A 79 1.66 -10.40 4.59
C THR A 79 0.74 -11.51 4.09
N ILE A 80 1.18 -12.31 3.12
CA ILE A 80 0.38 -13.45 2.65
C ILE A 80 0.22 -14.54 3.71
N ALA A 81 1.15 -14.64 4.67
CA ALA A 81 1.04 -15.55 5.81
C ALA A 81 -0.12 -15.20 6.76
N LEU A 82 -0.76 -14.02 6.63
CA LEU A 82 -1.97 -13.63 7.36
C LEU A 82 -3.22 -14.36 6.85
N ALA A 83 -3.15 -14.99 5.68
CA ALA A 83 -4.29 -15.75 5.14
C ALA A 83 -4.68 -16.89 6.08
N ALA A 84 -5.96 -16.96 6.43
CA ALA A 84 -6.49 -18.03 7.28
C ALA A 84 -6.34 -19.41 6.60
N PRO A 85 -6.32 -20.52 7.36
CA PRO A 85 -6.12 -21.87 6.79
C PRO A 85 -7.16 -22.26 5.74
N ASP A 86 -8.36 -21.71 5.79
CA ASP A 86 -9.46 -21.91 4.84
C ASP A 86 -9.48 -20.90 3.68
N THR A 87 -8.65 -19.84 3.77
CA THR A 87 -8.47 -18.87 2.69
C THR A 87 -7.65 -19.48 1.56
N ARG A 88 -8.18 -19.44 0.36
CA ARG A 88 -7.41 -19.73 -0.86
C ARG A 88 -6.63 -18.50 -1.28
N ALA A 89 -5.33 -18.50 -1.00
CA ALA A 89 -4.46 -17.36 -1.24
C ALA A 89 -3.50 -17.59 -2.41
N VAL A 90 -3.35 -16.59 -3.26
CA VAL A 90 -2.37 -16.58 -4.36
C VAL A 90 -1.50 -15.36 -4.21
N GLY A 91 -0.19 -15.57 -4.08
CA GLY A 91 0.81 -14.51 -4.09
C GLY A 91 1.58 -14.50 -5.40
N VAL A 92 1.77 -13.33 -5.97
CA VAL A 92 2.50 -13.12 -7.24
C VAL A 92 3.72 -12.26 -6.97
N ASP A 93 4.90 -12.78 -7.29
CA ASP A 93 6.17 -12.07 -7.11
C ASP A 93 7.22 -12.67 -8.06
N PRO A 94 8.00 -11.88 -8.80
CA PRO A 94 9.02 -12.41 -9.72
C PRO A 94 10.22 -13.03 -8.99
N ALA A 95 10.50 -12.64 -7.74
CA ALA A 95 11.66 -13.08 -6.99
C ALA A 95 11.39 -13.27 -5.48
N PRO A 96 10.35 -14.04 -5.08
CA PRO A 96 9.97 -14.18 -3.68
C PRO A 96 11.07 -14.86 -2.87
N LYS A 97 11.28 -14.38 -1.63
CA LYS A 97 12.25 -14.93 -0.67
C LYS A 97 11.53 -15.30 0.62
N ILE A 98 10.70 -16.32 0.54
CA ILE A 98 9.78 -16.71 1.63
C ILE A 98 10.57 -17.03 2.90
N ALA A 99 10.26 -16.32 3.97
CA ALA A 99 10.85 -16.45 5.30
C ALA A 99 9.80 -16.72 6.40
N TYR A 100 8.51 -16.61 6.08
CA TYR A 100 7.41 -16.87 6.99
C TYR A 100 6.71 -18.18 6.63
N PRO A 101 6.23 -18.96 7.62
CA PRO A 101 5.44 -20.17 7.37
C PRO A 101 4.14 -19.79 6.62
N LEU A 102 3.88 -20.48 5.53
CA LEU A 102 2.68 -20.28 4.74
C LEU A 102 1.62 -21.33 5.05
N GLY A 103 0.35 -20.92 5.02
CA GLY A 103 -0.78 -21.83 5.20
C GLY A 103 -0.92 -22.85 4.06
N PRO A 104 -1.69 -23.95 4.28
CA PRO A 104 -1.79 -25.06 3.33
C PRO A 104 -2.45 -24.67 2.00
N ASN A 105 -3.25 -23.61 1.99
CA ASN A 105 -3.97 -23.13 0.79
C ASN A 105 -3.32 -21.89 0.15
N VAL A 106 -2.08 -21.58 0.53
CA VAL A 106 -1.29 -20.48 -0.04
C VAL A 106 -0.45 -21.01 -1.20
N ARG A 107 -0.59 -20.38 -2.36
CA ARG A 107 0.20 -20.67 -3.55
C ARG A 107 1.00 -19.44 -3.97
N ILE A 108 2.32 -19.58 -4.12
CA ILE A 108 3.19 -18.54 -4.66
C ILE A 108 3.42 -18.79 -6.15
N VAL A 109 3.18 -17.77 -6.97
CA VAL A 109 3.43 -17.75 -8.42
C VAL A 109 4.64 -16.85 -8.68
N LYS A 110 5.74 -17.46 -9.12
CA LYS A 110 6.95 -16.73 -9.49
C LYS A 110 6.81 -16.16 -10.89
N ALA A 111 6.26 -14.93 -10.96
CA ALA A 111 6.03 -14.19 -12.21
C ALA A 111 5.91 -12.70 -11.90
N THR A 112 6.06 -11.84 -12.91
CA THR A 112 5.57 -10.46 -12.82
C THR A 112 4.05 -10.44 -12.79
N SER A 113 3.44 -9.38 -12.26
CA SER A 113 1.98 -9.23 -12.30
C SER A 113 1.45 -9.17 -13.74
N ASP A 114 2.14 -8.48 -14.63
CA ASP A 114 1.78 -8.42 -16.05
C ASP A 114 1.76 -9.83 -16.69
N ASP A 115 2.79 -10.66 -16.48
CA ASP A 115 2.83 -12.06 -16.97
C ASP A 115 1.74 -12.93 -16.32
N PHE A 116 1.48 -12.71 -15.03
CA PHE A 116 0.44 -13.42 -14.31
C PHE A 116 -0.93 -13.13 -14.91
N PHE A 117 -1.30 -11.86 -15.04
CA PHE A 117 -2.61 -11.49 -15.59
C PHE A 117 -2.77 -11.84 -17.07
N ALA A 118 -1.69 -11.80 -17.87
CA ALA A 118 -1.72 -12.25 -19.27
C ALA A 118 -2.04 -13.74 -19.41
N ARG A 119 -1.63 -14.58 -18.44
CA ARG A 119 -1.92 -16.04 -18.45
C ARG A 119 -3.33 -16.39 -17.99
N TYR A 120 -3.92 -15.52 -17.19
CA TYR A 120 -5.23 -15.75 -16.57
C TYR A 120 -6.29 -14.80 -17.14
N ASP A 121 -6.34 -14.64 -18.47
CA ASP A 121 -7.35 -13.80 -19.12
C ASP A 121 -8.76 -14.40 -18.91
N GLY A 122 -9.42 -13.91 -17.87
CA GLY A 122 -10.82 -14.17 -17.55
C GLY A 122 -11.15 -15.35 -16.61
N ASP A 123 -10.32 -16.38 -16.49
CA ASP A 123 -10.72 -17.59 -15.76
C ASP A 123 -9.91 -17.91 -14.50
N ALA A 124 -9.19 -16.93 -14.03
CA ALA A 124 -8.85 -16.81 -12.64
C ALA A 124 -7.97 -17.86 -11.94
N PRO A 125 -7.01 -17.38 -11.18
CA PRO A 125 -6.29 -18.19 -10.19
C PRO A 125 -7.23 -18.86 -9.16
N PHE A 126 -8.50 -18.45 -9.13
CA PHE A 126 -9.53 -18.88 -8.16
C PHE A 126 -10.68 -19.68 -8.79
N GLY A 127 -10.56 -20.14 -10.04
CA GLY A 127 -11.57 -20.99 -10.72
C GLY A 127 -12.93 -20.31 -10.83
N GLY A 128 -12.98 -19.05 -11.26
CA GLY A 128 -14.21 -18.28 -11.42
C GLY A 128 -14.80 -17.71 -10.12
N THR A 129 -14.20 -18.00 -8.95
CA THR A 129 -14.58 -17.34 -7.69
C THR A 129 -14.05 -15.93 -7.66
N PRO A 130 -14.88 -14.88 -7.46
CA PRO A 130 -14.40 -13.53 -7.27
C PRO A 130 -13.42 -13.42 -6.10
N ILE A 131 -12.42 -12.53 -6.21
CA ILE A 131 -11.52 -12.20 -5.11
C ILE A 131 -12.30 -11.45 -4.05
N ASP A 132 -12.21 -11.86 -2.78
CA ASP A 132 -12.82 -11.12 -1.67
C ASP A 132 -11.91 -9.99 -1.18
N LEU A 133 -10.58 -10.24 -1.17
CA LEU A 133 -9.56 -9.29 -0.73
C LEU A 133 -8.35 -9.36 -1.66
N ALA A 134 -7.78 -8.22 -2.00
CA ALA A 134 -6.49 -8.14 -2.65
C ALA A 134 -5.56 -7.15 -1.94
N PHE A 135 -4.26 -7.41 -1.99
CA PHE A 135 -3.22 -6.51 -1.53
C PHE A 135 -2.18 -6.30 -2.63
N ILE A 136 -1.94 -5.03 -2.98
CA ILE A 136 -0.99 -4.63 -4.03
C ILE A 136 0.14 -3.86 -3.36
N ASP A 137 1.33 -4.47 -3.36
CA ASP A 137 2.58 -3.96 -2.79
C ASP A 137 3.75 -4.37 -3.70
N GLY A 138 3.61 -4.09 -4.99
CA GLY A 138 4.50 -4.59 -6.05
C GLY A 138 5.71 -3.71 -6.32
N MET A 139 5.79 -3.13 -7.53
CA MET A 139 6.98 -2.47 -8.06
C MET A 139 7.18 -1.02 -7.57
N HIS A 140 6.24 -0.44 -6.85
CA HIS A 140 6.22 0.95 -6.34
C HIS A 140 6.32 2.03 -7.45
N HIS A 141 5.95 1.69 -8.66
CA HIS A 141 5.80 2.63 -9.77
C HIS A 141 4.33 2.77 -10.14
N PHE A 142 3.88 4.00 -10.33
CA PHE A 142 2.49 4.37 -10.56
C PHE A 142 1.81 3.55 -11.66
N GLU A 143 2.41 3.45 -12.85
CA GLU A 143 1.80 2.77 -14.00
C GLU A 143 1.67 1.25 -13.79
N PHE A 144 2.56 0.63 -13.00
CA PHE A 144 2.45 -0.79 -12.65
C PHE A 144 1.32 -0.97 -11.63
N ALA A 145 1.28 -0.14 -10.59
CA ALA A 145 0.22 -0.19 -9.58
C ALA A 145 -1.18 0.08 -10.20
N LEU A 146 -1.27 0.98 -11.20
CA LEU A 146 -2.51 1.25 -11.93
C LEU A 146 -2.96 0.04 -12.76
N ARG A 147 -2.01 -0.63 -13.47
CA ARG A 147 -2.32 -1.86 -14.21
C ARG A 147 -2.75 -2.99 -13.29
N ASP A 148 -2.04 -3.17 -12.18
CA ASP A 148 -2.35 -4.18 -11.18
C ASP A 148 -3.76 -3.93 -10.59
N PHE A 149 -4.07 -2.68 -10.22
CA PHE A 149 -5.41 -2.32 -9.74
C PHE A 149 -6.48 -2.65 -10.77
N ALA A 150 -6.31 -2.21 -12.03
CA ALA A 150 -7.30 -2.44 -13.08
C ALA A 150 -7.48 -3.94 -13.40
N ALA A 151 -6.43 -4.75 -13.31
CA ALA A 151 -6.50 -6.18 -13.51
C ALA A 151 -7.18 -6.89 -12.32
N VAL A 152 -6.85 -6.51 -11.09
CA VAL A 152 -7.45 -7.05 -9.86
C VAL A 152 -8.93 -6.69 -9.78
N GLU A 153 -9.33 -5.46 -10.13
CA GLU A 153 -10.74 -5.04 -10.11
C GLU A 153 -11.62 -5.93 -11.00
N ARG A 154 -11.14 -6.38 -12.16
CA ARG A 154 -11.87 -7.32 -13.03
C ARG A 154 -12.15 -8.68 -12.39
N LEU A 155 -11.31 -9.10 -11.45
CA LEU A 155 -11.46 -10.36 -10.72
C LEU A 155 -12.25 -10.19 -9.43
N ALA A 156 -12.60 -8.96 -9.06
CA ALA A 156 -13.30 -8.63 -7.84
C ALA A 156 -14.81 -8.89 -7.95
N GLY A 157 -15.48 -8.96 -6.81
CA GLY A 157 -16.93 -8.86 -6.69
C GLY A 157 -17.32 -7.50 -6.11
N ARG A 158 -18.62 -7.22 -6.05
CA ARG A 158 -19.15 -5.93 -5.53
C ARG A 158 -18.80 -5.67 -4.06
N ARG A 159 -18.48 -6.71 -3.30
CA ARG A 159 -18.10 -6.63 -1.87
C ARG A 159 -16.61 -6.81 -1.63
N SER A 160 -15.82 -6.89 -2.70
CA SER A 160 -14.38 -7.03 -2.59
C SER A 160 -13.74 -5.74 -2.11
N ILE A 161 -12.57 -5.90 -1.48
CA ILE A 161 -11.71 -4.80 -1.07
C ILE A 161 -10.35 -4.96 -1.75
N ILE A 162 -9.83 -3.87 -2.29
CA ILE A 162 -8.45 -3.78 -2.75
C ILE A 162 -7.67 -2.89 -1.78
N LEU A 163 -6.54 -3.38 -1.32
CA LEU A 163 -5.60 -2.67 -0.46
C LEU A 163 -4.37 -2.29 -1.29
N LEU A 164 -3.87 -1.05 -1.12
CA LEU A 164 -2.64 -0.59 -1.76
C LEU A 164 -1.66 -0.10 -0.69
N HIS A 165 -0.39 -0.46 -0.84
CA HIS A 165 0.68 0.04 0.00
C HIS A 165 1.44 1.18 -0.69
N ASP A 166 2.32 1.88 0.06
CA ASP A 166 3.22 2.92 -0.43
C ASP A 166 2.55 4.13 -1.12
N CYS A 167 1.31 4.41 -0.75
CA CYS A 167 0.54 5.52 -1.34
C CYS A 167 0.53 6.81 -0.52
N TYR A 168 1.16 6.83 0.67
CA TYR A 168 1.30 8.02 1.50
C TYR A 168 2.80 8.27 1.81
N PRO A 169 3.53 8.89 0.88
CA PRO A 169 4.97 9.09 1.00
C PRO A 169 5.32 9.99 2.18
N LEU A 170 6.48 9.76 2.78
CA LEU A 170 6.97 10.60 3.88
C LEU A 170 7.34 12.00 3.38
N ASP A 171 8.14 12.06 2.33
CA ASP A 171 8.64 13.27 1.72
C ASP A 171 8.87 13.10 0.20
N ARG A 172 9.36 14.16 -0.46
CA ARG A 172 9.64 14.17 -1.89
C ARG A 172 10.71 13.14 -2.29
N LEU A 173 11.77 12.98 -1.49
CA LEU A 173 12.87 12.06 -1.81
C LEU A 173 12.41 10.60 -1.79
N THR A 174 11.61 10.24 -0.79
CA THR A 174 11.07 8.87 -0.65
C THR A 174 9.95 8.56 -1.66
N ALA A 175 9.36 9.61 -2.27
CA ALA A 175 8.33 9.54 -3.30
C ALA A 175 8.87 9.54 -4.75
N GLU A 176 10.19 9.62 -4.95
CA GLU A 176 10.78 9.63 -6.29
C GLU A 176 10.66 8.26 -6.97
N ARG A 177 10.54 8.28 -8.30
CA ARG A 177 10.50 7.05 -9.12
C ARG A 177 11.81 6.28 -9.02
N GLU A 178 12.94 7.00 -9.03
CA GLU A 178 14.25 6.40 -8.81
C GLU A 178 14.47 6.16 -7.32
N ARG A 179 14.73 4.91 -6.96
CA ARG A 179 15.05 4.56 -5.58
C ARG A 179 16.42 5.07 -5.17
N ARG A 180 16.45 6.11 -4.33
CA ARG A 180 17.69 6.71 -3.81
C ARG A 180 17.96 6.39 -2.35
N THR A 181 16.95 5.88 -1.64
CA THR A 181 17.05 5.56 -0.21
C THR A 181 16.47 4.16 0.05
N VAL A 182 16.88 3.54 1.16
CA VAL A 182 16.30 2.25 1.58
C VAL A 182 14.83 2.41 1.95
N PHE A 183 14.47 3.50 2.64
CA PHE A 183 13.07 3.86 2.88
C PHE A 183 12.52 4.54 1.62
N TRP A 184 11.67 3.84 0.89
CA TRP A 184 11.21 4.31 -0.41
C TRP A 184 9.81 3.79 -0.71
N SER A 185 8.88 4.69 -0.99
CA SER A 185 7.50 4.40 -1.39
C SER A 185 7.30 4.46 -2.91
N GLY A 186 8.26 5.04 -3.63
CA GLY A 186 8.08 5.31 -5.04
C GLY A 186 6.95 6.29 -5.32
N ASP A 187 6.41 6.26 -6.55
CA ASP A 187 5.40 7.22 -6.97
C ASP A 187 3.95 6.67 -6.97
N CYS A 188 3.69 5.61 -6.17
CA CYS A 188 2.35 5.00 -6.02
C CYS A 188 1.28 5.97 -5.50
N TRP A 189 1.66 7.05 -4.80
CA TRP A 189 0.73 8.09 -4.36
C TRP A 189 -0.11 8.69 -5.50
N ARG A 190 0.43 8.70 -6.72
CA ARG A 190 -0.26 9.16 -7.94
C ARG A 190 -1.50 8.32 -8.24
N LEU A 191 -1.50 7.04 -7.85
CA LEU A 191 -2.63 6.15 -8.06
C LEU A 191 -3.87 6.63 -7.30
N VAL A 192 -3.71 7.11 -6.07
CA VAL A 192 -4.83 7.66 -5.31
C VAL A 192 -5.45 8.87 -6.03
N LEU A 193 -4.61 9.77 -6.57
CA LEU A 193 -5.10 10.93 -7.33
C LEU A 193 -5.78 10.52 -8.64
N ALA A 194 -5.18 9.58 -9.37
CA ALA A 194 -5.72 9.08 -10.62
C ALA A 194 -7.10 8.40 -10.42
N LEU A 195 -7.21 7.56 -9.40
CA LEU A 195 -8.47 6.89 -9.08
C LEU A 195 -9.54 7.91 -8.63
N LYS A 196 -9.20 8.90 -7.81
CA LYS A 196 -10.15 9.96 -7.42
C LYS A 196 -10.66 10.75 -8.62
N THR A 197 -9.82 10.95 -9.64
CA THR A 197 -10.17 11.73 -10.84
C THR A 197 -10.99 10.91 -11.82
N HIS A 198 -10.57 9.71 -12.13
CA HIS A 198 -11.15 8.90 -13.22
C HIS A 198 -12.17 7.85 -12.74
N ARG A 199 -12.21 7.58 -11.43
CA ARG A 199 -13.12 6.62 -10.79
C ARG A 199 -13.74 7.19 -9.51
N PRO A 200 -14.52 8.29 -9.63
CA PRO A 200 -15.17 8.93 -8.48
C PRO A 200 -16.25 8.05 -7.82
N ASP A 201 -16.61 6.94 -8.43
CA ASP A 201 -17.49 5.89 -7.92
C ASP A 201 -16.84 5.03 -6.82
N LEU A 202 -15.51 4.99 -6.75
CA LEU A 202 -14.77 4.21 -5.76
C LEU A 202 -14.79 4.87 -4.37
N ALA A 203 -14.94 4.04 -3.33
CA ALA A 203 -14.74 4.47 -1.95
C ALA A 203 -13.25 4.31 -1.60
N ILE A 204 -12.50 5.41 -1.51
CA ILE A 204 -11.05 5.41 -1.31
C ILE A 204 -10.74 6.04 0.04
N ASN A 205 -10.00 5.33 0.90
CA ASN A 205 -9.54 5.83 2.21
C ASN A 205 -8.10 5.36 2.45
N THR A 206 -7.21 6.27 2.83
CA THR A 206 -5.83 5.96 3.18
C THR A 206 -5.68 5.91 4.69
N ILE A 207 -5.62 4.73 5.27
CA ILE A 207 -5.42 4.56 6.72
C ILE A 207 -4.07 5.15 7.12
N ALA A 208 -4.07 6.01 8.14
CA ALA A 208 -2.88 6.67 8.68
C ALA A 208 -2.00 5.67 9.46
N THR A 209 -1.43 4.69 8.79
CA THR A 209 -0.55 3.66 9.39
C THR A 209 0.86 3.73 8.82
N ALA A 210 1.87 3.59 9.72
CA ALA A 210 3.26 3.51 9.29
C ALA A 210 3.54 2.22 8.51
N PRO A 211 4.48 2.26 7.54
CA PRO A 211 5.39 3.35 7.22
C PRO A 211 4.85 4.38 6.20
N THR A 212 3.91 4.02 5.31
CA THR A 212 3.57 4.76 4.09
C THR A 212 2.07 4.75 3.78
N GLY A 213 1.25 4.60 4.82
CA GLY A 213 -0.19 4.47 4.68
C GLY A 213 -0.64 3.12 4.11
N LEU A 214 -1.92 2.82 4.28
CA LEU A 214 -2.57 1.67 3.66
C LEU A 214 -3.89 2.14 3.04
N VAL A 215 -3.98 2.15 1.73
CA VAL A 215 -5.21 2.54 1.04
C VAL A 215 -6.18 1.37 1.04
N VAL A 216 -7.42 1.64 1.42
CA VAL A 216 -8.56 0.72 1.35
C VAL A 216 -9.51 1.22 0.28
N ILE A 217 -9.77 0.40 -0.72
CA ILE A 217 -10.66 0.72 -1.85
C ILE A 217 -11.81 -0.27 -1.90
N GLY A 218 -13.01 0.27 -1.78
CA GLY A 218 -14.27 -0.45 -1.95
C GLY A 218 -15.13 0.14 -3.08
N SER A 219 -16.38 -0.30 -3.16
CA SER A 219 -17.32 0.09 -4.23
C SER A 219 -16.80 -0.27 -5.63
N LEU A 220 -16.12 -1.40 -5.75
CA LEU A 220 -15.52 -1.86 -7.00
C LEU A 220 -16.58 -2.18 -8.05
N ASP A 221 -16.27 -1.89 -9.31
CA ASP A 221 -17.07 -2.31 -10.47
C ASP A 221 -16.25 -3.17 -11.43
N PRO A 222 -16.33 -4.50 -11.35
CA PRO A 222 -15.60 -5.41 -12.24
C PRO A 222 -15.90 -5.22 -13.73
N ALA A 223 -17.04 -4.60 -14.06
CA ALA A 223 -17.43 -4.33 -15.44
C ALA A 223 -16.85 -3.01 -15.97
N SER A 224 -16.27 -2.18 -15.10
CA SER A 224 -15.68 -0.91 -15.52
C SER A 224 -14.52 -1.11 -16.50
N SER A 225 -14.57 -0.40 -17.63
CA SER A 225 -13.51 -0.39 -18.65
C SER A 225 -12.66 0.90 -18.60
N VAL A 226 -13.07 1.90 -17.79
CA VAL A 226 -12.51 3.26 -17.79
C VAL A 226 -10.98 3.27 -17.70
N LEU A 227 -10.43 2.58 -16.71
CA LEU A 227 -8.97 2.57 -16.52
C LEU A 227 -8.23 1.85 -17.65
N ARG A 228 -8.80 0.79 -18.21
CA ARG A 228 -8.19 0.01 -19.28
C ARG A 228 -8.21 0.77 -20.63
N GLU A 229 -9.34 1.38 -20.96
CA GLU A 229 -9.50 2.12 -22.20
C GLU A 229 -8.67 3.40 -22.24
N ARG A 230 -8.48 4.03 -21.07
CA ARG A 230 -7.74 5.29 -20.93
C ARG A 230 -6.36 5.11 -20.28
N MET A 231 -5.84 3.89 -20.19
CA MET A 231 -4.60 3.57 -19.47
C MET A 231 -3.43 4.49 -19.89
N ALA A 232 -3.16 4.60 -21.18
CA ALA A 232 -2.04 5.40 -21.68
C ALA A 232 -2.23 6.90 -21.39
N GLU A 233 -3.46 7.41 -21.51
CA GLU A 233 -3.80 8.80 -21.18
C GLU A 233 -3.61 9.09 -19.70
N ILE A 234 -4.16 8.25 -18.81
CA ILE A 234 -4.06 8.40 -17.37
C ILE A 234 -2.59 8.31 -16.92
N VAL A 235 -1.82 7.39 -17.49
CA VAL A 235 -0.39 7.27 -17.18
C VAL A 235 0.35 8.54 -17.56
N ALA A 236 0.13 9.08 -18.78
CA ALA A 236 0.78 10.30 -19.22
C ALA A 236 0.38 11.52 -18.36
N GLU A 237 -0.91 11.65 -18.02
CA GLU A 237 -1.44 12.70 -17.17
C GLU A 237 -0.78 12.71 -15.79
N PHE A 238 -0.79 11.56 -15.09
CA PHE A 238 -0.34 11.51 -13.70
C PHE A 238 1.18 11.39 -13.55
N LEU A 239 1.91 10.89 -14.52
CA LEU A 239 3.38 10.98 -14.51
C LEU A 239 3.88 12.42 -14.62
N ALA A 240 3.11 13.32 -15.24
CA ALA A 240 3.43 14.73 -15.34
C ALA A 240 3.13 15.53 -14.06
N VAL A 241 2.39 14.97 -13.10
CA VAL A 241 2.04 15.66 -11.85
C VAL A 241 3.28 15.78 -10.97
N ASP A 242 3.67 17.00 -10.58
CA ASP A 242 4.77 17.22 -9.64
C ASP A 242 4.36 16.89 -8.20
N TYR A 243 5.30 16.36 -7.41
CA TYR A 243 5.06 16.04 -5.99
C TYR A 243 4.58 17.25 -5.18
N GLY A 244 4.96 18.47 -5.54
CA GLY A 244 4.54 19.70 -4.89
C GLY A 244 3.04 19.93 -4.83
N VAL A 245 2.24 19.19 -5.59
CA VAL A 245 0.79 19.22 -5.42
C VAL A 245 0.37 18.76 -4.03
N LEU A 246 1.11 17.82 -3.42
CA LEU A 246 0.85 17.31 -2.07
C LEU A 246 1.20 18.32 -0.98
N ASP A 247 2.09 19.30 -1.26
CA ASP A 247 2.48 20.33 -0.29
C ASP A 247 1.29 21.22 0.13
N ARG A 248 0.22 21.25 -0.67
CA ARG A 248 -0.99 22.04 -0.39
C ARG A 248 -1.82 21.45 0.75
N ASP A 249 -2.13 20.16 0.65
CA ASP A 249 -2.88 19.40 1.66
C ASP A 249 -2.77 17.90 1.36
N LYS A 250 -1.62 17.31 1.70
CA LYS A 250 -1.39 15.88 1.48
C LYS A 250 -2.46 14.98 2.13
N PRO A 251 -2.89 15.23 3.38
CA PRO A 251 -3.97 14.46 3.99
C PRO A 251 -5.26 14.45 3.18
N ALA A 252 -5.77 15.60 2.78
CA ALA A 252 -7.00 15.69 1.99
C ALA A 252 -6.83 15.14 0.57
N MET A 253 -5.69 15.39 -0.06
CA MET A 253 -5.43 14.90 -1.42
C MET A 253 -5.36 13.38 -1.49
N LEU A 254 -4.77 12.75 -0.49
CA LEU A 254 -4.63 11.30 -0.41
C LEU A 254 -5.71 10.63 0.46
N ASN A 255 -6.79 11.35 0.82
CA ASN A 255 -7.90 10.86 1.63
C ASN A 255 -7.42 10.17 2.92
N LEU A 256 -6.57 10.86 3.70
CA LEU A 256 -6.06 10.30 4.95
C LEU A 256 -7.20 10.01 5.94
N PHE A 257 -7.23 8.79 6.44
CA PHE A 257 -8.25 8.24 7.30
C PHE A 257 -7.64 7.83 8.65
N PRO A 258 -8.31 8.09 9.78
CA PRO A 258 -7.77 7.75 11.09
C PRO A 258 -7.45 6.25 11.23
N ASN A 259 -6.30 5.95 11.85
CA ASN A 259 -5.88 4.58 12.21
C ASN A 259 -6.60 4.14 13.49
N ASP A 260 -7.89 3.89 13.37
CA ASP A 260 -8.79 3.48 14.46
C ASP A 260 -9.57 2.24 14.02
N VAL A 261 -9.48 1.17 14.80
CA VAL A 261 -10.04 -0.14 14.44
C VAL A 261 -11.54 -0.09 14.19
N ALA A 262 -12.32 0.65 15.00
CA ALA A 262 -13.77 0.74 14.82
C ALA A 262 -14.13 1.46 13.51
N ARG A 263 -13.40 2.55 13.21
CA ARG A 263 -13.57 3.28 11.95
C ARG A 263 -13.13 2.47 10.74
N ILE A 264 -12.01 1.75 10.84
CA ILE A 264 -11.53 0.86 9.78
C ILE A 264 -12.56 -0.23 9.50
N SER A 265 -13.12 -0.83 10.55
CA SER A 265 -14.18 -1.83 10.43
C SER A 265 -15.38 -1.32 9.63
N ALA A 266 -15.76 -0.06 9.79
CA ALA A 266 -16.87 0.54 9.04
C ALA A 266 -16.57 0.73 7.52
N LEU A 267 -15.32 0.61 7.07
CA LEU A 267 -14.97 0.62 5.65
C LEU A 267 -15.12 -0.75 4.98
N LEU A 268 -15.24 -1.81 5.79
CA LEU A 268 -15.21 -3.18 5.30
C LEU A 268 -16.61 -3.73 5.02
N PRO A 269 -16.78 -4.63 4.04
CA PRO A 269 -18.08 -5.20 3.70
C PRO A 269 -18.62 -6.07 4.84
N GLY A 270 -19.83 -5.79 5.27
CA GLY A 270 -20.53 -6.57 6.32
C GLY A 270 -20.50 -5.92 7.71
N ALA A 271 -19.96 -4.68 7.81
CA ALA A 271 -20.10 -3.86 9.01
C ALA A 271 -21.52 -3.35 9.20
#